data_daec7866d61c68ce7a9f6304d839e9f5
#
_entry.id   daec7866d61c68ce7a9f6304d839e9f5
#
_cell.length_a   1.000
_cell.length_b   1.000
_cell.length_c   1.000
_cell.angle_alpha   90.00
_cell.angle_beta   90.00
_cell.angle_gamma   90.00
#
_symmetry.space_group_name_H-M   'P 1'
#
loop_
_entity.id
_entity.type
_entity.pdbx_description
1 polymer ?
#
loop_
_entity_poly.entity_id
_entity_poly.type
_entity_poly.pdbx_seq_one_letter_code
_entity_poly.pdbx_strand_id
1 'polypeptide(L)'
;MKPYYLTTPIYYASGEPHIGHAYTTILTDTLARYRRQMGSQVEFLTGTDEHGQKMKDAATQKSMHPKELADEMAKNFKEAWSQINKDLLLKGAK
;
A
#
# COMPACT_ATOMS: atom_id res chain seq x y z
N MET A 1 26.44 7.89 -5.27
CA MET A 1 25.27 7.17 -4.71
C MET A 1 24.30 6.87 -5.83
N LYS A 2 24.05 5.60 -6.07
CA LYS A 2 23.12 5.21 -7.15
C LYS A 2 21.68 5.26 -6.66
N PRO A 3 20.78 5.89 -7.41
CA PRO A 3 19.36 5.80 -7.06
C PRO A 3 18.84 4.38 -7.24
N TYR A 4 17.90 4.01 -6.38
CA TYR A 4 17.25 2.71 -6.41
C TYR A 4 15.76 2.90 -6.15
N TYR A 5 14.95 2.46 -7.08
CA TYR A 5 13.51 2.69 -7.03
C TYR A 5 12.76 1.37 -6.87
N LEU A 6 11.89 1.29 -5.88
CA LEU A 6 11.12 0.10 -5.57
C LEU A 6 9.64 0.42 -5.54
N THR A 7 8.84 -0.45 -6.14
CA THR A 7 7.38 -0.36 -6.04
C THR A 7 6.82 -1.73 -5.69
N THR A 8 5.62 -1.73 -5.13
CA THR A 8 4.81 -2.93 -4.99
C THR A 8 3.63 -2.86 -5.95
N PRO A 9 2.96 -3.99 -6.24
CA PRO A 9 1.63 -3.91 -6.81
C PRO A 9 0.74 -3.09 -5.88
N ILE A 10 -0.13 -2.26 -6.45
CA ILE A 10 -1.04 -1.45 -5.64
C ILE A 10 -2.10 -2.34 -5.00
N TYR A 11 -2.51 -1.98 -3.77
CA TYR A 11 -3.51 -2.74 -3.03
C TYR A 11 -4.91 -2.37 -3.52
N TYR A 12 -5.77 -3.37 -3.70
CA TYR A 12 -7.16 -3.08 -3.99
C TYR A 12 -7.86 -2.59 -2.73
N ALA A 13 -8.33 -1.36 -2.76
CA ALA A 13 -9.01 -0.74 -1.62
C ALA A 13 -10.45 -1.24 -1.46
N SER A 14 -10.86 -2.24 -2.20
CA SER A 14 -12.16 -2.88 -2.07
C SER A 14 -12.22 -3.90 -0.92
N GLY A 15 -11.11 -4.22 -0.30
CA GLY A 15 -11.05 -5.20 0.79
C GLY A 15 -10.02 -4.84 1.85
N GLU A 16 -10.08 -5.55 2.96
CA GLU A 16 -9.17 -5.37 4.08
C GLU A 16 -7.76 -5.87 3.76
N PRO A 17 -6.74 -5.33 4.42
CA PRO A 17 -5.39 -5.90 4.32
C PRO A 17 -5.38 -7.36 4.78
N HIS A 18 -4.59 -8.18 4.11
CA HIS A 18 -4.41 -9.57 4.49
C HIS A 18 -2.94 -9.99 4.33
N ILE A 19 -2.65 -11.25 4.68
CA ILE A 19 -1.27 -11.73 4.72
C ILE A 19 -0.57 -11.70 3.36
N GLY A 20 -1.32 -11.86 2.26
CA GLY A 20 -0.76 -11.73 0.91
C GLY A 20 -0.23 -10.33 0.65
N HIS A 21 -0.94 -9.30 1.10
CA HIS A 21 -0.47 -7.92 1.03
C HIS A 21 0.79 -7.73 1.89
N ALA A 22 0.78 -8.29 3.09
CA ALA A 22 1.91 -8.17 4.01
C ALA A 22 3.17 -8.82 3.43
N TYR A 23 3.05 -9.98 2.80
CA TYR A 23 4.18 -10.68 2.21
C TYR A 23 4.95 -9.79 1.22
N THR A 24 4.26 -9.24 0.25
CA THR A 24 4.88 -8.38 -0.77
C THR A 24 5.47 -7.11 -0.16
N THR A 25 4.74 -6.49 0.76
CA THR A 25 5.15 -5.24 1.40
C THR A 25 6.38 -5.43 2.26
N ILE A 26 6.42 -6.47 3.08
CA ILE A 26 7.58 -6.75 3.94
C ILE A 26 8.79 -7.11 3.11
N LEU A 27 8.61 -7.89 2.06
CA LEU A 27 9.70 -8.24 1.15
C LEU A 27 10.34 -7.00 0.52
N THR A 28 9.49 -6.11 0.00
CA THR A 28 9.96 -4.88 -0.64
C THR A 28 10.61 -3.94 0.38
N ASP A 29 10.03 -3.81 1.56
CA ASP A 29 10.59 -2.99 2.63
C ASP A 29 11.97 -3.51 3.08
N THR A 30 12.12 -4.82 3.20
CA THR A 30 13.39 -5.45 3.56
C THR A 30 14.45 -5.12 2.51
N LEU A 31 14.11 -5.23 1.24
CA LEU A 31 15.03 -4.90 0.16
C LEU A 31 15.41 -3.41 0.17
N ALA A 32 14.43 -2.53 0.42
CA ALA A 32 14.69 -1.10 0.51
C ALA A 32 15.69 -0.79 1.64
N ARG A 33 15.50 -1.40 2.81
CA ARG A 33 16.39 -1.20 3.95
C ARG A 33 17.79 -1.72 3.67
N TYR A 34 17.88 -2.87 3.02
CA TYR A 34 19.16 -3.44 2.63
C TYR A 34 19.91 -2.48 1.69
N ARG A 35 19.24 -1.97 0.68
CA ARG A 35 19.86 -1.06 -0.28
C ARG A 35 20.29 0.26 0.36
N ARG A 36 19.53 0.77 1.32
CA ARG A 36 19.92 1.98 2.06
C ARG A 36 21.21 1.73 2.85
N GLN A 37 21.33 0.57 3.47
CA GLN A 37 22.56 0.20 4.19
C GLN A 37 23.77 0.08 3.26
N MET A 38 23.54 -0.28 2.01
CA MET A 38 24.58 -0.38 1.00
C MET A 38 24.94 0.97 0.36
N GLY A 39 24.33 2.05 0.81
CA GLY A 39 24.63 3.38 0.34
C GLY A 39 23.81 3.88 -0.84
N SER A 40 22.79 3.14 -1.25
CA SER A 40 21.90 3.59 -2.31
C SER A 40 20.91 4.63 -1.81
N GLN A 41 20.55 5.56 -2.69
CA GLN A 41 19.42 6.46 -2.44
C GLN A 41 18.15 5.74 -2.89
N VAL A 42 17.31 5.33 -1.92
CA VAL A 42 16.17 4.46 -2.18
C VAL A 42 14.88 5.26 -2.11
N GLU A 43 14.08 5.12 -3.17
CA GLU A 43 12.69 5.57 -3.20
C GLU A 43 11.79 4.35 -3.21
N PHE A 44 10.94 4.24 -2.19
CA PHE A 44 9.97 3.15 -2.07
C PHE A 44 8.57 3.74 -2.16
N LEU A 45 7.83 3.32 -3.17
CA LEU A 45 6.47 3.79 -3.42
C LEU A 45 5.50 2.63 -3.46
N THR A 46 4.42 2.75 -2.73
CA THR A 46 3.29 1.85 -2.81
C THR A 46 2.00 2.67 -2.70
N GLY A 47 0.88 2.04 -2.88
CA GLY A 47 -0.39 2.76 -2.81
C GLY A 47 -1.58 1.82 -2.89
N THR A 48 -2.75 2.43 -2.93
CA THR A 48 -4.03 1.72 -3.06
C THR A 48 -4.66 2.03 -4.41
N ASP A 49 -5.38 1.05 -4.96
CA ASP A 49 -6.19 1.24 -6.16
C ASP A 49 -7.57 1.72 -5.70
N GLU A 50 -7.85 2.99 -5.94
CA GLU A 50 -9.04 3.65 -5.42
C GLU A 50 -10.18 3.77 -6.43
N HIS A 51 -9.97 3.26 -7.64
CA HIS A 51 -10.95 3.36 -8.72
C HIS A 51 -11.27 1.99 -9.31
N GLY A 52 -12.35 1.92 -10.10
CA GLY A 52 -12.72 0.74 -10.84
C GLY A 52 -14.03 0.14 -10.40
N GLN A 53 -14.49 -0.85 -11.17
CA GLN A 53 -15.81 -1.47 -10.95
C GLN A 53 -15.87 -2.25 -9.65
N LYS A 54 -14.79 -2.95 -9.29
CA LYS A 54 -14.76 -3.69 -8.02
C LYS A 54 -14.94 -2.78 -6.82
N MET A 55 -14.39 -1.57 -6.89
CA MET A 55 -14.57 -0.58 -5.83
C MET A 55 -16.02 -0.15 -5.72
N LYS A 56 -16.68 0.10 -6.87
CA LYS A 56 -18.09 0.48 -6.88
C LYS A 56 -18.97 -0.63 -6.33
N ASP A 57 -18.70 -1.88 -6.73
CA ASP A 57 -19.47 -3.03 -6.29
C ASP A 57 -19.31 -3.25 -4.78
N ALA A 58 -18.10 -3.17 -4.27
CA ALA A 58 -17.83 -3.32 -2.84
C ALA A 58 -18.50 -2.22 -2.02
N ALA A 59 -18.45 -0.98 -2.52
CA ALA A 59 -19.10 0.15 -1.85
C ALA A 59 -20.61 -0.04 -1.80
N THR A 60 -21.21 -0.52 -2.88
CA THR A 60 -22.65 -0.80 -2.95
C THR A 60 -23.06 -1.84 -1.91
N GLN A 61 -22.28 -2.93 -1.77
CA GLN A 61 -22.56 -3.97 -0.80
C GLN A 61 -22.51 -3.45 0.64
N LYS A 62 -21.66 -2.46 0.91
CA LYS A 62 -21.52 -1.85 2.24
C LYS A 62 -22.40 -0.62 2.42
N SER A 63 -23.19 -0.28 1.43
CA SER A 63 -24.04 0.92 1.45
C SER A 63 -23.24 2.20 1.63
N MET A 64 -22.07 2.27 0.99
CA MET A 64 -21.13 3.39 1.08
C MET A 64 -20.91 4.00 -0.29
N HIS A 65 -20.50 5.26 -0.30
CA HIS A 65 -19.98 5.88 -1.50
C HIS A 65 -18.59 5.31 -1.81
N PRO A 66 -18.23 5.08 -3.11
CA PRO A 66 -16.92 4.52 -3.45
C PRO A 66 -15.74 5.27 -2.83
N LYS A 67 -15.79 6.60 -2.77
CA LYS A 67 -14.73 7.40 -2.16
C LYS A 67 -14.61 7.13 -0.67
N GLU A 68 -15.72 6.99 0.03
CA GLU A 68 -15.71 6.67 1.46
C GLU A 68 -15.05 5.32 1.73
N LEU A 69 -15.38 4.31 0.92
CA LEU A 69 -14.78 2.99 1.04
C LEU A 69 -13.28 3.06 0.75
N ALA A 70 -12.88 3.76 -0.30
CA ALA A 70 -11.48 3.90 -0.66
C ALA A 70 -10.67 4.55 0.47
N ASP A 71 -11.22 5.63 1.05
CA ASP A 71 -10.55 6.33 2.15
C ASP A 71 -10.44 5.44 3.39
N GLU A 72 -11.49 4.69 3.72
CA GLU A 72 -11.49 3.77 4.85
C GLU A 72 -10.46 2.65 4.66
N MET A 73 -10.43 2.04 3.48
CA MET A 73 -9.49 0.94 3.22
C MET A 73 -8.05 1.44 3.18
N ALA A 74 -7.80 2.61 2.59
CA ALA A 74 -6.47 3.21 2.61
C ALA A 74 -5.98 3.45 4.04
N LYS A 75 -6.87 3.92 4.91
CA LYS A 75 -6.56 4.09 6.33
C LYS A 75 -6.23 2.77 6.98
N ASN A 76 -6.99 1.71 6.68
CA ASN A 76 -6.74 0.38 7.24
C ASN A 76 -5.38 -0.17 6.80
N PHE A 77 -4.99 0.02 5.55
CA PHE A 77 -3.66 -0.36 5.09
C PHE A 77 -2.56 0.41 5.80
N LYS A 78 -2.73 1.72 5.96
CA LYS A 78 -1.75 2.54 6.68
C LYS A 78 -1.60 2.09 8.13
N GLU A 79 -2.69 1.81 8.81
CA GLU A 79 -2.66 1.34 10.19
C GLU A 79 -1.99 -0.03 10.29
N ALA A 80 -2.31 -0.95 9.38
CA ALA A 80 -1.70 -2.28 9.36
C ALA A 80 -0.18 -2.19 9.17
N TRP A 81 0.26 -1.40 8.20
CA TRP A 81 1.69 -1.26 7.92
C TRP A 81 2.42 -0.49 9.02
N SER A 82 1.76 0.45 9.65
CA SER A 82 2.32 1.18 10.80
C SER A 82 2.62 0.25 11.97
N GLN A 83 1.82 -0.79 12.19
CA GLN A 83 2.08 -1.78 13.22
C GLN A 83 3.29 -2.67 12.90
N ILE A 84 3.51 -2.94 11.62
CA ILE A 84 4.62 -3.77 11.17
C ILE A 84 5.90 -2.94 11.03
N ASN A 85 5.79 -1.75 10.45
CA ASN A 85 6.93 -0.89 10.18
C ASN A 85 6.51 0.56 10.09
N LYS A 86 6.97 1.36 11.07
CA LYS A 86 6.60 2.77 11.18
C LYS A 86 7.17 3.63 10.05
N ASP A 87 8.20 3.16 9.36
CA ASP A 87 8.86 3.93 8.31
C ASP A 87 8.24 3.73 6.93
N LEU A 88 7.23 2.87 6.84
CA LEU A 88 6.59 2.59 5.57
C LEU A 88 5.60 3.70 5.21
N LEU A 89 5.82 4.32 4.06
CA LEU A 89 4.93 5.35 3.54
C LEU A 89 4.01 4.76 2.49
N LEU A 90 2.73 4.94 2.70
CA LEU A 90 1.70 4.49 1.76
C LEU A 90 1.09 5.71 1.07
N LYS A 91 1.12 5.72 -0.25
CA LYS A 91 0.53 6.79 -1.05
C LYS A 91 -0.61 6.24 -1.89
N GLY A 92 -1.67 7.01 -2.03
CA GLY A 92 -2.78 6.62 -2.89
C GLY A 92 -2.34 6.55 -4.34
N ALA A 93 -2.75 5.50 -5.04
CA ALA A 93 -2.53 5.37 -6.49
C ALA A 93 -3.62 6.14 -7.21
N LYS A 94 -3.22 7.03 -8.08
CA LYS A 94 -4.17 7.85 -8.85
C LYS A 94 -3.97 7.66 -10.33
#